data_4653c8a91ccc94fd8776ec0aa3b123ea
#
_entry.id   4653c8a91ccc94fd8776ec0aa3b123ea
#
_cell.length_a   1.000
_cell.length_b   1.000
_cell.length_c   1.000
_cell.angle_alpha   90.00
_cell.angle_beta   90.00
_cell.angle_gamma   90.00
#
_symmetry.space_group_name_H-M   'P 1'
#
loop_
_entity.id
_entity.type
_entity.pdbx_description
1 polymer ?
#
loop_
_entity_poly.entity_id
_entity_poly.type
_entity_poly.pdbx_seq_one_letter_code
_entity_poly.pdbx_strand_id
1 'polypeptide(L)'
;MRHRKSGRKFNINSSHRKALFSNMVSSLFKHELIKTTLPKAKELRSYAEPLITLSKDDSVAKRRLAFSRLRDRDVVTKLFNELGPRYKNRAGGYLRIMKCGFRPGDDAPMAYVELVDRPIAGIED
;
A
#
# COMPACT_ATOMS: atom_id res chain seq x y z
N MET A 1 18.51 20.11 8.96
CA MET A 1 17.33 19.86 9.80
C MET A 1 16.11 19.61 8.96
N ARG A 2 15.22 18.74 9.41
CA ARG A 2 14.13 18.24 8.56
C ARG A 2 12.78 18.92 8.86
N HIS A 3 12.79 20.22 8.93
CA HIS A 3 11.56 20.98 9.13
C HIS A 3 10.56 20.74 8.02
N ARG A 4 9.31 20.53 8.37
CA ARG A 4 8.19 20.37 7.43
C ARG A 4 8.31 19.16 6.51
N LYS A 5 9.19 18.24 6.82
CA LYS A 5 9.30 17.00 6.06
C LYS A 5 8.66 15.88 6.83
N SER A 6 7.78 15.15 6.21
CA SER A 6 7.16 13.97 6.79
C SER A 6 7.76 12.71 6.19
N GLY A 7 7.60 11.60 6.88
CA GLY A 7 8.03 10.30 6.41
C GLY A 7 9.48 9.99 6.73
N ARG A 8 9.85 8.76 6.45
CA ARG A 8 11.20 8.23 6.69
C ARG A 8 11.97 8.21 5.38
N LYS A 9 13.27 8.53 5.45
CA LYS A 9 14.09 8.60 4.24
C LYS A 9 14.71 7.27 3.83
N PHE A 10 14.96 6.36 4.78
CA PHE A 10 15.54 5.04 4.49
C PHE A 10 16.88 5.10 3.76
N ASN A 11 17.64 6.17 3.98
CA ASN A 11 18.96 6.36 3.35
C ASN A 11 18.93 6.37 1.82
N ILE A 12 17.83 6.78 1.22
CA ILE A 12 17.67 6.87 -0.23
C ILE A 12 17.16 8.25 -0.61
N ASN A 13 17.44 8.68 -1.84
CA ASN A 13 16.98 9.97 -2.30
C ASN A 13 15.45 9.95 -2.55
N SER A 14 14.85 11.13 -2.74
CA SER A 14 13.40 11.24 -2.84
C SER A 14 12.82 10.55 -4.06
N SER A 15 13.51 10.58 -5.21
CA SER A 15 13.06 9.88 -6.41
C SER A 15 13.06 8.38 -6.22
N HIS A 16 14.13 7.86 -5.62
CA HIS A 16 14.26 6.43 -5.36
C HIS A 16 13.22 5.97 -4.34
N ARG A 17 12.99 6.78 -3.30
CA ARG A 17 11.98 6.47 -2.29
C ARG A 17 10.59 6.43 -2.89
N LYS A 18 10.27 7.38 -3.77
CA LYS A 18 8.99 7.41 -4.46
C LYS A 18 8.77 6.14 -5.28
N ALA A 19 9.79 5.74 -6.04
CA ALA A 19 9.71 4.52 -6.85
C ALA A 19 9.55 3.28 -5.97
N LEU A 20 10.27 3.21 -4.86
CA LEU A 20 10.18 2.09 -3.93
C LEU A 20 8.75 1.94 -3.42
N PHE A 21 8.16 3.00 -2.90
CA PHE A 21 6.83 2.91 -2.32
C PHE A 21 5.74 2.77 -3.37
N SER A 22 5.92 3.34 -4.55
CA SER A 22 5.01 3.11 -5.67
C SER A 22 4.95 1.62 -6.01
N ASN A 23 6.11 0.97 -6.11
CA ASN A 23 6.17 -0.46 -6.38
C ASN A 23 5.58 -1.29 -5.25
N MET A 24 5.82 -0.89 -4.01
CA MET A 24 5.27 -1.60 -2.85
C MET A 24 3.75 -1.49 -2.80
N VAL A 25 3.20 -0.31 -3.09
CA VAL A 25 1.75 -0.13 -3.13
C VAL A 25 1.14 -1.00 -4.23
N SER A 26 1.75 -1.01 -5.42
CA SER A 26 1.28 -1.86 -6.51
C SER A 26 1.27 -3.33 -6.11
N SER A 27 2.34 -3.80 -5.47
CA SER A 27 2.41 -5.18 -4.98
C SER A 27 1.33 -5.46 -3.94
N LEU A 28 1.13 -4.53 -3.02
CA LEU A 28 0.10 -4.71 -1.99
C LEU A 28 -1.29 -4.80 -2.60
N PHE A 29 -1.62 -3.92 -3.55
CA PHE A 29 -2.94 -3.95 -4.17
C PHE A 29 -3.13 -5.20 -5.02
N LYS A 30 -2.06 -5.67 -5.66
CA LYS A 30 -2.12 -6.85 -6.51
C LYS A 30 -2.26 -8.13 -5.69
N HIS A 31 -1.46 -8.30 -4.67
CA HIS A 31 -1.40 -9.54 -3.87
C HIS A 31 -2.22 -9.48 -2.59
N GLU A 32 -2.56 -8.29 -2.13
CA GLU A 32 -3.33 -8.00 -0.92
C GLU A 32 -2.65 -8.41 0.39
N LEU A 33 -1.48 -9.01 0.31
CA LEU A 33 -0.64 -9.36 1.45
C LEU A 33 0.81 -9.34 0.99
N ILE A 34 1.64 -8.54 1.66
CA ILE A 34 3.07 -8.52 1.38
C ILE A 34 3.85 -8.55 2.70
N LYS A 35 5.12 -8.93 2.61
CA LYS A 35 6.03 -8.94 3.75
C LYS A 35 7.14 -7.95 3.50
N THR A 36 7.42 -7.10 4.49
CA THR A 36 8.46 -6.09 4.37
C THR A 36 9.03 -5.77 5.75
N THR A 37 9.99 -4.85 5.82
CA THR A 37 10.48 -4.40 7.12
C THR A 37 9.40 -3.57 7.81
N LEU A 38 9.40 -3.59 9.14
CA LEU A 38 8.40 -2.88 9.93
C LEU A 38 8.38 -1.37 9.65
N PRO A 39 9.53 -0.67 9.56
CA PRO A 39 9.49 0.76 9.24
C PRO A 39 8.88 1.04 7.86
N LYS A 40 9.18 0.23 6.86
CA LYS A 40 8.58 0.39 5.53
C LYS A 40 7.09 0.10 5.56
N ALA A 41 6.67 -0.90 6.33
CA ALA A 41 5.25 -1.20 6.48
C ALA A 41 4.48 -0.01 7.05
N LYS A 42 5.04 0.63 8.08
CA LYS A 42 4.42 1.80 8.70
C LYS A 42 4.33 2.98 7.73
N GLU A 43 5.38 3.20 6.94
CA GLU A 43 5.40 4.30 6.00
C GLU A 43 4.48 4.03 4.80
N LEU A 44 4.34 2.77 4.41
CA LEU A 44 3.52 2.37 3.28
C LEU A 44 2.07 2.83 3.43
N ARG A 45 1.56 2.88 4.65
CA ARG A 45 0.19 3.30 4.92
C ARG A 45 -0.10 4.68 4.35
N SER A 46 0.85 5.62 4.48
CA SER A 46 0.65 6.98 4.00
C SER A 46 0.61 7.08 2.47
N TYR A 47 1.11 6.08 1.76
CA TYR A 47 1.05 6.04 0.30
C TYR A 47 -0.17 5.27 -0.20
N ALA A 48 -0.55 4.21 0.50
CA ALA A 48 -1.59 3.30 0.02
C ALA A 48 -3.00 3.76 0.38
N GLU A 49 -3.21 4.20 1.60
CA GLU A 49 -4.56 4.52 2.06
C GLU A 49 -5.21 5.68 1.31
N PRO A 50 -4.50 6.77 0.98
CA PRO A 50 -5.12 7.83 0.18
C PRO A 50 -5.60 7.35 -1.19
N LEU A 51 -4.91 6.40 -1.80
CA LEU A 51 -5.33 5.86 -3.09
C LEU A 51 -6.60 5.02 -2.97
N ILE A 52 -6.74 4.27 -1.91
CA ILE A 52 -7.98 3.51 -1.67
C ILE A 52 -9.14 4.48 -1.45
N THR A 53 -8.93 5.51 -0.65
CA THR A 53 -9.96 6.53 -0.45
C THR A 53 -10.35 7.20 -1.77
N LEU A 54 -9.36 7.52 -2.60
CA LEU A 54 -9.59 8.10 -3.93
C LEU A 54 -10.47 7.19 -4.79
N SER A 55 -10.27 5.88 -4.69
CA SER A 55 -10.93 4.91 -5.56
C SER A 55 -12.39 4.64 -5.20
N LYS A 56 -12.86 5.16 -4.09
CA LYS A 56 -14.25 4.96 -3.68
C LYS A 56 -15.23 5.67 -4.60
N ASP A 57 -14.79 6.68 -5.31
CA ASP A 57 -15.61 7.43 -6.24
C ASP A 57 -14.89 7.41 -7.60
N ASP A 58 -15.36 6.56 -8.49
CA ASP A 58 -14.69 6.30 -9.76
C ASP A 58 -14.93 7.43 -10.75
N SER A 59 -13.85 7.86 -11.41
CA SER A 59 -13.91 8.80 -12.51
C SER A 59 -12.65 8.65 -13.35
N VAL A 60 -12.71 9.11 -14.59
CA VAL A 60 -11.55 9.08 -15.47
C VAL A 60 -10.40 9.90 -14.87
N ALA A 61 -10.73 11.07 -14.34
CA ALA A 61 -9.70 11.94 -13.72
C ALA A 61 -9.01 11.24 -12.56
N LYS A 62 -9.78 10.55 -11.71
CA LYS A 62 -9.20 9.87 -10.56
C LYS A 62 -8.37 8.66 -10.97
N ARG A 63 -8.82 7.93 -11.98
CA ARG A 63 -8.02 6.81 -12.51
C ARG A 63 -6.69 7.30 -13.10
N ARG A 64 -6.70 8.43 -13.79
CA ARG A 64 -5.47 9.02 -14.32
C ARG A 64 -4.52 9.45 -13.20
N LEU A 65 -5.07 10.03 -12.13
CA LEU A 65 -4.25 10.40 -10.98
C LEU A 65 -3.61 9.18 -10.34
N ALA A 66 -4.39 8.13 -10.11
CA ALA A 66 -3.86 6.88 -9.55
C ALA A 66 -2.78 6.28 -10.46
N PHE A 67 -3.00 6.29 -11.77
CA PHE A 67 -2.01 5.78 -12.71
C PHE A 67 -0.72 6.59 -12.66
N SER A 68 -0.82 7.90 -12.50
CA SER A 68 0.38 8.75 -12.41
C SER A 68 1.26 8.35 -11.21
N ARG A 69 0.65 7.78 -10.19
CA ARG A 69 1.36 7.38 -8.97
C ARG A 69 1.81 5.93 -9.00
N LEU A 70 1.03 5.04 -9.60
CA LEU A 70 1.30 3.60 -9.58
C LEU A 70 1.97 3.10 -10.84
N ARG A 71 1.71 3.72 -11.98
CA ARG A 71 2.28 3.36 -13.28
C ARG A 71 2.01 1.91 -13.67
N ASP A 72 0.90 1.35 -13.20
CA ASP A 72 0.50 -0.02 -13.48
C ASP A 72 -1.00 -0.03 -13.76
N ARG A 73 -1.34 -0.28 -15.02
CA ARG A 73 -2.72 -0.21 -15.49
C ARG A 73 -3.61 -1.25 -14.82
N ASP A 74 -3.11 -2.47 -14.68
CA ASP A 74 -3.89 -3.55 -14.08
C ASP A 74 -4.19 -3.29 -12.61
N VAL A 75 -3.22 -2.74 -11.89
CA VAL A 75 -3.41 -2.39 -10.49
C VAL A 75 -4.43 -1.26 -10.35
N VAL A 76 -4.38 -0.25 -11.23
CA VAL A 76 -5.37 0.82 -11.21
C VAL A 76 -6.77 0.27 -11.48
N THR A 77 -6.89 -0.64 -12.44
CA THR A 77 -8.16 -1.28 -12.74
C THR A 77 -8.70 -2.01 -11.51
N LYS A 78 -7.86 -2.80 -10.86
CA LYS A 78 -8.26 -3.50 -9.64
C LYS A 78 -8.64 -2.53 -8.53
N LEU A 79 -7.86 -1.46 -8.37
CA LEU A 79 -8.11 -0.46 -7.34
C LEU A 79 -9.54 0.11 -7.45
N PHE A 80 -9.94 0.51 -8.65
CA PHE A 80 -11.24 1.14 -8.84
C PHE A 80 -12.39 0.14 -8.98
N ASN A 81 -12.13 -1.04 -9.55
CA ASN A 81 -13.18 -2.04 -9.76
C ASN A 81 -13.44 -2.91 -8.55
N GLU A 82 -12.42 -3.16 -7.73
CA GLU A 82 -12.54 -4.09 -6.58
C GLU A 82 -12.33 -3.40 -5.24
N LEU A 83 -11.20 -2.72 -5.07
CA LEU A 83 -10.83 -2.20 -3.75
C LEU A 83 -11.71 -1.02 -3.34
N GLY A 84 -11.99 -0.10 -4.26
CA GLY A 84 -12.87 1.02 -3.97
C GLY A 84 -14.24 0.57 -3.48
N PRO A 85 -14.93 -0.30 -4.23
CA PRO A 85 -16.21 -0.86 -3.77
C PRO A 85 -16.12 -1.62 -2.45
N ARG A 86 -15.06 -2.41 -2.27
CA ARG A 86 -14.88 -3.18 -1.04
C ARG A 86 -14.87 -2.30 0.21
N TYR A 87 -14.22 -1.14 0.12
CA TYR A 87 -14.01 -0.27 1.27
C TYR A 87 -14.92 0.95 1.29
N LYS A 88 -15.96 0.96 0.47
CA LYS A 88 -16.80 2.15 0.33
C LYS A 88 -17.36 2.63 1.65
N ASN A 89 -17.70 1.71 2.53
CA ASN A 89 -18.31 2.04 3.82
C ASN A 89 -17.32 2.08 4.98
N ARG A 90 -16.02 1.97 4.68
CA ARG A 90 -14.99 2.03 5.70
C ARG A 90 -14.28 3.38 5.62
N ALA A 91 -14.23 4.10 6.74
CA ALA A 91 -13.75 5.48 6.76
C ALA A 91 -12.23 5.61 6.77
N GLY A 92 -11.49 4.52 6.66
CA GLY A 92 -10.03 4.49 6.71
C GLY A 92 -9.59 3.19 7.34
N GLY A 93 -8.27 3.07 7.62
CA GLY A 93 -7.77 1.85 8.23
C GLY A 93 -7.91 0.64 7.34
N TYR A 94 -7.57 0.78 6.05
CA TYR A 94 -7.70 -0.31 5.08
C TYR A 94 -6.59 -1.32 5.17
N LEU A 95 -5.51 -1.00 5.87
CA LEU A 95 -4.35 -1.85 6.01
C LEU A 95 -4.22 -2.37 7.43
N ARG A 96 -3.76 -3.61 7.56
CA ARG A 96 -3.38 -4.17 8.85
C ARG A 96 -1.91 -4.53 8.80
N ILE A 97 -1.16 -4.10 9.82
CA ILE A 97 0.27 -4.38 9.94
C ILE A 97 0.47 -5.37 11.08
N MET A 98 1.09 -6.51 10.77
CA MET A 98 1.31 -7.56 11.75
C MET A 98 2.81 -7.85 11.87
N LYS A 99 3.39 -7.57 13.03
CA LYS A 99 4.80 -7.88 13.28
C LYS A 99 5.02 -9.38 13.18
N CYS A 100 6.11 -9.79 12.53
CA CYS A 100 6.37 -11.21 12.29
C CYS A 100 7.83 -11.60 12.54
N GLY A 101 8.47 -10.96 13.52
CA GLY A 101 9.82 -11.35 13.94
C GLY A 101 10.91 -10.56 13.23
N PHE A 102 12.05 -11.21 13.04
CA PHE A 102 13.25 -10.55 12.54
C PHE A 102 13.79 -11.29 11.33
N ARG A 103 14.41 -10.54 10.44
CA ARG A 103 14.96 -11.13 9.22
C ARG A 103 16.30 -11.81 9.53
N PRO A 104 16.48 -13.07 9.08
CA PRO A 104 17.78 -13.71 9.26
C PRO A 104 18.88 -12.90 8.58
N GLY A 105 20.02 -12.79 9.23
CA GLY A 105 21.18 -12.10 8.70
C GLY A 105 21.39 -10.74 9.34
N ASP A 106 20.46 -9.81 9.18
CA ASP A 106 20.61 -8.45 9.69
C ASP A 106 19.68 -8.09 10.85
N ASP A 107 18.85 -9.04 11.29
CA ASP A 107 17.91 -8.85 12.39
C ASP A 107 16.94 -7.67 12.20
N ALA A 108 16.65 -7.28 10.96
CA ALA A 108 15.67 -6.23 10.70
C ALA A 108 14.29 -6.69 11.15
N PRO A 109 13.52 -5.85 11.88
CA PRO A 109 12.17 -6.23 12.25
C PRO A 109 11.28 -6.29 11.01
N MET A 110 10.53 -7.38 10.89
CA MET A 110 9.68 -7.64 9.74
C MET A 110 8.21 -7.55 10.09
N ALA A 111 7.39 -7.31 9.08
CA ALA A 111 5.95 -7.26 9.25
C ALA A 111 5.25 -7.70 7.98
N TYR A 112 4.07 -8.29 8.14
CA TYR A 112 3.13 -8.44 7.06
C TYR A 112 2.23 -7.21 6.99
N VAL A 113 1.93 -6.78 5.78
CA VAL A 113 0.91 -5.75 5.52
C VAL A 113 -0.16 -6.41 4.70
N GLU A 114 -1.40 -6.36 5.19
CA GLU A 114 -2.50 -6.97 4.46
C GLU A 114 -3.65 -5.98 4.30
N LEU A 115 -4.39 -6.13 3.21
CA LEU A 115 -5.63 -5.41 3.02
C LEU A 115 -6.71 -6.06 3.86
N VAL A 116 -7.42 -5.25 4.66
CA VAL A 116 -8.50 -5.73 5.50
C VAL A 116 -9.60 -6.32 4.63
N ASP A 117 -10.24 -7.37 5.09
CA ASP A 117 -11.35 -8.04 4.37
C ASP A 117 -10.93 -8.63 3.02
N ARG A 118 -9.64 -8.94 2.85
CA ARG A 118 -9.20 -9.58 1.62
C ARG A 118 -9.74 -11.01 1.53
N PRO A 119 -10.01 -11.49 0.30
CA PRO A 119 -10.38 -12.91 0.14
C PRO A 119 -9.22 -13.79 0.58
N ILE A 120 -9.51 -14.85 1.32
CA ILE A 120 -8.48 -15.79 1.77
C ILE A 120 -8.59 -17.05 0.92
N ALA A 121 -7.51 -17.35 0.19
CA ALA A 121 -7.47 -18.50 -0.70
C ALA A 121 -7.61 -19.79 0.12
N GLY A 122 -8.37 -20.74 -0.39
CA GLY A 122 -8.56 -22.02 0.25
C GLY A 122 -9.71 -22.07 1.25
N ILE A 123 -10.35 -20.95 1.52
CA ILE A 123 -11.56 -20.93 2.34
C ILE A 123 -12.77 -20.95 1.42
N GLU A 124 -13.50 -22.05 1.49
CA GLU A 124 -14.68 -22.21 0.68
C GLU A 124 -15.93 -21.96 1.53
N ASP A 125 -16.82 -21.23 0.98
CA ASP A 125 -18.07 -20.90 1.66
C ASP A 125 -19.22 -21.75 1.15
#